data_92f3e89a9e1681d40392a303f44453a4
#
_entry.id   92f3e89a9e1681d40392a303f44453a4
#
_cell.length_a   1.000
_cell.length_b   1.000
_cell.length_c   1.000
_cell.angle_alpha   90.00
_cell.angle_beta   90.00
_cell.angle_gamma   90.00
#
_symmetry.space_group_name_H-M   'P 1'
#
loop_
_entity.id
_entity.type
_entity.pdbx_description
1 polymer ?
#
loop_
_entity_poly.entity_id
_entity_poly.type
_entity_poly.pdbx_seq_one_letter_code
_entity_poly.pdbx_strand_id
1 'polypeptide(L)'
;MEALKQYIRQMIDISEQDLSQLLSTATTRQYKRLQLLSSPGTVPNEIFFVIEGIVRVVITDNEGEEHTVHFAIENQFIADYSGYILMQPAMYSLQAVQHTAAIVLPRAAIDWGYAHLPHGQKLGRLVAEYYFIYQDHRIKNIYARTPAERYNSITDVFPNIHNRVPQHMIASY
;
A
#
# COMPACT_ATOMS: atom_id res chain seq x y z
N MET A 1 -2.28 4.01 -15.29
CA MET A 1 -3.75 4.01 -15.18
C MET A 1 -4.38 2.67 -15.57
N GLU A 2 -3.96 2.05 -16.66
CA GLU A 2 -4.55 0.78 -17.14
C GLU A 2 -4.41 -0.37 -16.15
N ALA A 3 -3.25 -0.51 -15.49
CA ALA A 3 -3.05 -1.55 -14.47
C ALA A 3 -4.09 -1.48 -13.32
N LEU A 4 -4.41 -0.28 -12.85
CA LEU A 4 -5.43 -0.11 -11.81
C LEU A 4 -6.84 -0.43 -12.33
N LYS A 5 -7.16 -0.04 -13.58
CA LYS A 5 -8.44 -0.41 -14.19
C LYS A 5 -8.62 -1.92 -14.27
N GLN A 6 -7.59 -2.64 -14.74
CA GLN A 6 -7.60 -4.10 -14.81
C GLN A 6 -7.74 -4.75 -13.42
N TYR A 7 -7.01 -4.22 -12.44
CA TYR A 7 -7.09 -4.69 -11.05
C TYR A 7 -8.52 -4.56 -10.47
N ILE A 8 -9.16 -3.40 -10.66
CA ILE A 8 -10.54 -3.16 -10.20
C ILE A 8 -11.52 -4.12 -10.88
N ARG A 9 -11.39 -4.31 -12.20
CA ARG A 9 -12.26 -5.23 -12.98
C ARG A 9 -12.12 -6.70 -12.56
N GLN A 10 -10.98 -7.11 -12.01
CA GLN A 10 -10.81 -8.46 -11.46
C GLN A 10 -11.57 -8.64 -10.14
N MET A 11 -11.82 -7.55 -9.41
CA MET A 11 -12.47 -7.59 -8.10
C MET A 11 -14.00 -7.42 -8.19
N ILE A 12 -14.46 -6.55 -9.08
CA ILE A 12 -15.87 -6.22 -9.24
C ILE A 12 -16.25 -6.04 -10.70
N ASP A 13 -17.53 -6.28 -10.98
CA ASP A 13 -18.11 -5.83 -12.24
C ASP A 13 -18.35 -4.32 -12.19
N ILE A 14 -17.84 -3.59 -13.18
CA ILE A 14 -17.89 -2.13 -13.24
C ILE A 14 -17.95 -1.67 -14.70
N SER A 15 -18.86 -0.71 -14.98
CA SER A 15 -18.96 -0.11 -16.30
C SER A 15 -17.75 0.79 -16.61
N GLU A 16 -17.44 0.98 -17.89
CA GLU A 16 -16.36 1.88 -18.31
C GLU A 16 -16.63 3.33 -17.86
N GLN A 17 -17.89 3.74 -17.87
CA GLN A 17 -18.30 5.07 -17.41
C GLN A 17 -18.01 5.26 -15.91
N ASP A 18 -18.43 4.30 -15.07
CA ASP A 18 -18.21 4.33 -13.62
C ASP A 18 -16.73 4.30 -13.28
N LEU A 19 -15.97 3.45 -13.98
CA LEU A 19 -14.54 3.34 -13.79
C LEU A 19 -13.81 4.64 -14.17
N SER A 20 -14.21 5.27 -15.28
CA SER A 20 -13.66 6.55 -15.71
C SER A 20 -14.00 7.67 -14.72
N GLN A 21 -15.20 7.67 -14.17
CA GLN A 21 -15.62 8.64 -13.16
C GLN A 21 -14.86 8.43 -11.84
N LEU A 22 -14.73 7.20 -11.35
CA LEU A 22 -13.96 6.87 -10.15
C LEU A 22 -12.50 7.37 -10.26
N LEU A 23 -11.92 7.23 -11.44
CA LEU A 23 -10.52 7.58 -11.68
C LEU A 23 -10.32 9.00 -12.22
N SER A 24 -11.38 9.81 -12.34
CA SER A 24 -11.32 11.15 -12.95
C SER A 24 -10.38 12.12 -12.22
N THR A 25 -10.23 11.95 -10.90
CA THR A 25 -9.34 12.78 -10.06
C THR A 25 -8.05 12.07 -9.68
N ALA A 26 -7.88 10.82 -10.12
CA ALA A 26 -6.65 10.07 -9.87
C ALA A 26 -5.49 10.64 -10.71
N THR A 27 -4.31 10.72 -10.11
CA THR A 27 -3.10 11.21 -10.75
C THR A 27 -2.00 10.17 -10.71
N THR A 28 -1.09 10.19 -11.69
CA THR A 28 0.13 9.39 -11.62
C THR A 28 1.26 10.27 -11.10
N ARG A 29 1.96 9.82 -10.05
CA ARG A 29 3.13 10.51 -9.49
C ARG A 29 4.35 9.61 -9.55
N GLN A 30 5.51 10.25 -9.73
CA GLN A 30 6.82 9.61 -9.73
C GLN A 30 7.56 9.97 -8.44
N TYR A 31 8.24 8.99 -7.86
CA TYR A 31 9.01 9.16 -6.65
C TYR A 31 10.44 8.65 -6.86
N LYS A 32 11.40 9.45 -6.46
CA LYS A 32 12.81 9.03 -6.44
C LYS A 32 13.05 8.04 -5.31
N ARG A 33 14.12 7.27 -5.41
CA ARG A 33 14.56 6.40 -4.31
C ARG A 33 14.66 7.20 -3.00
N LEU A 34 14.15 6.63 -1.90
CA LEU A 34 14.05 7.19 -0.55
C LEU A 34 13.13 8.41 -0.40
N GLN A 35 12.46 8.84 -1.46
CA GLN A 35 11.46 9.90 -1.36
C GLN A 35 10.22 9.41 -0.62
N LEU A 36 9.67 10.28 0.24
CA LEU A 36 8.43 10.00 0.96
C LEU A 36 7.22 10.26 0.05
N LEU A 37 6.26 9.34 0.09
CA LEU A 37 4.93 9.49 -0.48
C LEU A 37 3.99 10.13 0.54
N SER A 38 4.18 9.78 1.82
CA SER A 38 3.44 10.30 2.96
C SER A 38 4.36 10.38 4.17
N SER A 39 4.16 11.38 5.01
CA SER A 39 4.97 11.66 6.19
C SER A 39 4.17 11.55 7.48
N PRO A 40 4.79 11.14 8.60
CA PRO A 40 4.14 11.16 9.91
C PRO A 40 3.62 12.56 10.27
N GLY A 41 2.59 12.62 11.10
CA GLY A 41 2.03 13.87 11.61
C GLY A 41 1.03 14.57 10.68
N THR A 42 0.94 14.15 9.41
CA THR A 42 -0.10 14.64 8.47
C THR A 42 -1.28 13.69 8.45
N VAL A 43 -2.51 14.20 8.30
CA VAL A 43 -3.70 13.35 8.15
C VAL A 43 -3.72 12.80 6.72
N PRO A 44 -3.64 11.46 6.54
CA PRO A 44 -3.64 10.86 5.21
C PRO A 44 -5.00 11.07 4.52
N ASN A 45 -4.97 11.53 3.28
CA ASN A 45 -6.17 11.71 2.47
C ASN A 45 -6.06 11.08 1.07
N GLU A 46 -5.04 10.26 0.86
CA GLU A 46 -4.73 9.59 -0.40
C GLU A 46 -4.43 8.11 -0.17
N ILE A 47 -4.81 7.29 -1.13
CA ILE A 47 -4.38 5.88 -1.24
C ILE A 47 -3.56 5.76 -2.50
N PHE A 48 -2.46 5.03 -2.44
CA PHE A 48 -1.54 4.83 -3.55
C PHE A 48 -1.70 3.43 -4.13
N PHE A 49 -1.65 3.30 -5.45
CA PHE A 49 -1.56 2.03 -6.17
C PHE A 49 -0.23 2.00 -6.92
N VAL A 50 0.64 1.07 -6.56
CA VAL A 50 1.99 0.98 -7.15
C VAL A 50 1.89 0.42 -8.57
N ILE A 51 2.41 1.17 -9.55
CA ILE A 51 2.50 0.74 -10.96
C ILE A 51 3.86 0.11 -11.23
N GLU A 52 4.90 0.74 -10.68
CA GLU A 52 6.29 0.36 -10.85
C GLU A 52 7.05 0.69 -9.57
N GLY A 53 7.95 -0.18 -9.17
CA GLY A 53 8.80 0.05 -8.01
C GLY A 53 8.30 -0.63 -6.74
N ILE A 54 8.83 -0.19 -5.60
CA ILE A 54 8.50 -0.72 -4.27
C ILE A 54 8.35 0.44 -3.29
N VAL A 55 7.30 0.38 -2.49
CA VAL A 55 7.08 1.30 -1.36
C VAL A 55 7.16 0.51 -0.07
N ARG A 56 7.82 1.04 0.95
CA ARG A 56 7.79 0.50 2.31
C ARG A 56 6.98 1.40 3.24
N VAL A 57 6.27 0.79 4.18
CA VAL A 57 5.69 1.46 5.34
C VAL A 57 6.69 1.37 6.48
N VAL A 58 7.00 2.50 7.08
CA VAL A 58 8.03 2.61 8.12
C VAL A 58 7.44 3.24 9.36
N ILE A 59 7.74 2.65 10.52
CA ILE A 59 7.58 3.29 11.82
C ILE A 59 8.97 3.61 12.38
N THR A 60 9.11 4.80 12.94
CA THR A 60 10.33 5.19 13.66
C THR A 60 10.06 5.09 15.15
N ASP A 61 10.90 4.38 15.88
CA ASP A 61 10.77 4.23 17.32
C ASP A 61 11.33 5.45 18.10
N ASN A 62 11.25 5.38 19.42
CA ASN A 62 11.71 6.45 20.29
C ASN A 62 13.24 6.65 20.29
N GLU A 63 14.00 5.67 19.78
CA GLU A 63 15.46 5.74 19.65
C GLU A 63 15.88 6.29 18.28
N GLY A 64 14.90 6.50 17.38
CA GLY A 64 15.11 7.00 16.02
C GLY A 64 15.38 5.89 15.00
N GLU A 65 15.25 4.62 15.38
CA GLU A 65 15.45 3.49 14.49
C GLU A 65 14.21 3.23 13.62
N GLU A 66 14.45 2.97 12.34
CA GLU A 66 13.39 2.69 11.36
C GLU A 66 13.06 1.20 11.30
N HIS A 67 11.80 0.86 11.51
CA HIS A 67 11.28 -0.49 11.35
C HIS A 67 10.33 -0.56 10.17
N THR A 68 10.59 -1.47 9.23
CA THR A 68 9.71 -1.72 8.10
C THR A 68 8.54 -2.59 8.55
N VAL A 69 7.31 -2.09 8.43
CA VAL A 69 6.11 -2.84 8.82
C VAL A 69 5.39 -3.47 7.62
N HIS A 70 5.62 -2.98 6.42
CA HIS A 70 5.03 -3.51 5.20
C HIS A 70 5.83 -3.10 3.96
N PHE A 71 5.80 -3.93 2.92
CA PHE A 71 6.18 -3.56 1.56
C PHE A 71 4.96 -3.65 0.64
N ALA A 72 4.88 -2.76 -0.34
CA ALA A 72 3.99 -2.88 -1.48
C ALA A 72 4.81 -2.89 -2.77
N ILE A 73 4.55 -3.88 -3.59
CA ILE A 73 5.13 -4.03 -4.93
C ILE A 73 4.09 -3.64 -6.00
N GLU A 74 4.41 -3.84 -7.26
CA GLU A 74 3.52 -3.55 -8.38
C GLU A 74 2.16 -4.23 -8.21
N ASN A 75 1.11 -3.53 -8.61
CA ASN A 75 -0.30 -3.93 -8.52
C ASN A 75 -0.83 -4.08 -7.09
N GLN A 76 -0.23 -3.40 -6.12
CA GLN A 76 -0.71 -3.37 -4.75
C GLN A 76 -1.08 -1.95 -4.32
N PHE A 77 -2.11 -1.84 -3.49
CA PHE A 77 -2.44 -0.60 -2.80
C PHE A 77 -1.53 -0.40 -1.59
N ILE A 78 -1.30 0.86 -1.22
CA ILE A 78 -0.62 1.21 0.01
C ILE A 78 -1.10 2.55 0.56
N ALA A 79 -1.25 2.62 1.88
CA ALA A 79 -1.59 3.83 2.63
C ALA A 79 -1.18 3.64 4.10
N ASP A 80 -1.10 4.72 4.88
CA ASP A 80 -1.35 4.61 6.32
C ASP A 80 -2.86 4.49 6.51
N TYR A 81 -3.34 3.24 6.45
CA TYR A 81 -4.77 2.95 6.38
C TYR A 81 -5.50 3.30 7.67
N SER A 82 -4.87 3.13 8.82
CA SER A 82 -5.45 3.51 10.12
C SER A 82 -5.62 5.03 10.22
N GLY A 83 -4.58 5.79 9.94
CA GLY A 83 -4.66 7.27 9.90
C GLY A 83 -5.66 7.76 8.86
N TYR A 84 -5.71 7.08 7.70
CA TYR A 84 -6.69 7.38 6.65
C TYR A 84 -8.12 7.16 7.12
N ILE A 85 -8.47 6.01 7.70
CA ILE A 85 -9.84 5.71 8.15
C ILE A 85 -10.26 6.57 9.34
N LEU A 86 -9.38 6.73 10.33
CA LEU A 86 -9.67 7.46 11.57
C LEU A 86 -9.55 8.99 11.39
N MET A 87 -9.08 9.47 10.23
CA MET A 87 -8.79 10.89 9.99
C MET A 87 -7.88 11.49 11.06
N GLN A 88 -6.85 10.73 11.46
CA GLN A 88 -5.87 11.10 12.45
C GLN A 88 -4.48 11.28 11.83
N PRO A 89 -3.59 12.03 12.46
CA PRO A 89 -2.22 12.16 11.99
C PRO A 89 -1.55 10.80 11.80
N ALA A 90 -0.87 10.62 10.66
CA ALA A 90 -0.15 9.42 10.31
C ALA A 90 0.93 9.09 11.36
N MET A 91 1.03 7.83 11.72
CA MET A 91 2.13 7.29 12.52
C MET A 91 3.25 6.71 11.64
N TYR A 92 2.95 6.42 10.39
CA TYR A 92 3.85 5.78 9.45
C TYR A 92 4.35 6.76 8.39
N SER A 93 5.59 6.52 7.94
CA SER A 93 6.08 7.04 6.66
C SER A 93 5.78 6.02 5.55
N LEU A 94 5.37 6.51 4.38
CA LEU A 94 5.40 5.73 3.14
C LEU A 94 6.60 6.18 2.34
N GLN A 95 7.55 5.28 2.05
CA GLN A 95 8.82 5.62 1.40
C GLN A 95 9.07 4.75 0.18
N ALA A 96 9.42 5.37 -0.93
CA ALA A 96 9.88 4.67 -2.14
C ALA A 96 11.25 4.01 -1.90
N VAL A 97 11.35 2.69 -2.05
CA VAL A 97 12.62 1.96 -1.86
C VAL A 97 13.55 2.14 -3.08
N GLN A 98 12.96 2.27 -4.25
CA GLN A 98 13.63 2.52 -5.53
C GLN A 98 12.85 3.61 -6.28
N HIS A 99 13.23 3.94 -7.53
CA HIS A 99 12.36 4.75 -8.39
C HIS A 99 10.99 4.08 -8.48
N THR A 100 9.92 4.82 -8.19
CA THR A 100 8.56 4.28 -8.05
C THR A 100 7.56 5.17 -8.76
N ALA A 101 6.67 4.55 -9.52
CA ALA A 101 5.48 5.19 -10.08
C ALA A 101 4.24 4.67 -9.37
N ALA A 102 3.37 5.58 -8.92
CA ALA A 102 2.11 5.22 -8.28
C ALA A 102 0.94 6.05 -8.81
N ILE A 103 -0.22 5.42 -8.91
CA ILE A 103 -1.50 6.13 -9.07
C ILE A 103 -1.94 6.56 -7.69
N VAL A 104 -2.28 7.83 -7.56
CA VAL A 104 -2.76 8.43 -6.32
C VAL A 104 -4.25 8.64 -6.42
N LEU A 105 -4.98 8.02 -5.51
CA LEU A 105 -6.44 8.12 -5.37
C LEU A 105 -6.74 9.05 -4.19
N PRO A 106 -7.26 10.24 -4.42
CA PRO A 106 -7.68 11.12 -3.32
C PRO A 106 -8.90 10.54 -2.60
N ARG A 107 -9.07 10.87 -1.33
CA ARG A 107 -10.21 10.47 -0.50
C ARG A 107 -11.54 10.72 -1.21
N ALA A 108 -11.71 11.88 -1.84
CA ALA A 108 -12.93 12.21 -2.55
C ALA A 108 -13.32 11.22 -3.65
N ALA A 109 -12.34 10.61 -4.33
CA ALA A 109 -12.60 9.55 -5.33
C ALA A 109 -13.10 8.27 -4.66
N ILE A 110 -12.50 7.89 -3.53
CA ILE A 110 -12.88 6.69 -2.76
C ILE A 110 -14.29 6.87 -2.18
N ASP A 111 -14.55 8.02 -1.55
CA ASP A 111 -15.87 8.34 -0.97
C ASP A 111 -16.96 8.38 -2.05
N TRP A 112 -16.65 8.97 -3.21
CA TRP A 112 -17.53 8.93 -4.35
C TRP A 112 -17.83 7.48 -4.80
N GLY A 113 -16.80 6.65 -4.90
CA GLY A 113 -16.93 5.24 -5.25
C GLY A 113 -17.83 4.47 -4.28
N TYR A 114 -17.69 4.70 -2.97
CA TYR A 114 -18.56 4.08 -1.97
C TYR A 114 -20.02 4.54 -2.06
N ALA A 115 -20.25 5.79 -2.40
CA ALA A 115 -21.59 6.37 -2.45
C ALA A 115 -22.35 6.04 -3.75
N HIS A 116 -21.67 5.90 -4.88
CA HIS A 116 -22.30 5.89 -6.20
C HIS A 116 -22.11 4.60 -6.99
N LEU A 117 -21.01 3.84 -6.76
CA LEU A 117 -20.80 2.60 -7.51
C LEU A 117 -21.67 1.47 -6.96
N PRO A 118 -22.34 0.67 -7.81
CA PRO A 118 -23.14 -0.48 -7.37
C PRO A 118 -22.36 -1.47 -6.50
N HIS A 119 -21.07 -1.61 -6.76
CA HIS A 119 -20.17 -2.52 -6.03
C HIS A 119 -19.02 -1.80 -5.32
N GLY A 120 -19.12 -0.48 -5.09
CA GLY A 120 -18.05 0.32 -4.48
C GLY A 120 -17.67 -0.17 -3.08
N GLN A 121 -18.65 -0.46 -2.24
CA GLN A 121 -18.43 -1.00 -0.91
C GLN A 121 -17.85 -2.41 -0.93
N LYS A 122 -18.25 -3.25 -1.91
CA LYS A 122 -17.63 -4.57 -2.12
C LYS A 122 -16.15 -4.44 -2.47
N LEU A 123 -15.79 -3.49 -3.35
CA LEU A 123 -14.39 -3.23 -3.70
C LEU A 123 -13.58 -2.86 -2.46
N GLY A 124 -14.05 -1.90 -1.66
CA GLY A 124 -13.37 -1.49 -0.43
C GLY A 124 -13.24 -2.63 0.58
N ARG A 125 -14.29 -3.45 0.75
CA ARG A 125 -14.24 -4.63 1.61
C ARG A 125 -13.20 -5.64 1.15
N LEU A 126 -13.14 -5.97 -0.14
CA LEU A 126 -12.16 -6.93 -0.67
C LEU A 126 -10.71 -6.44 -0.48
N VAL A 127 -10.46 -5.15 -0.67
CA VAL A 127 -9.14 -4.56 -0.39
C VAL A 127 -8.82 -4.66 1.11
N ALA A 128 -9.75 -4.32 2.00
CA ALA A 128 -9.56 -4.39 3.43
C ALA A 128 -9.33 -5.84 3.92
N GLU A 129 -10.10 -6.81 3.40
CA GLU A 129 -9.94 -8.24 3.70
C GLU A 129 -8.57 -8.76 3.28
N TYR A 130 -8.08 -8.36 2.10
CA TYR A 130 -6.75 -8.72 1.64
C TYR A 130 -5.66 -8.24 2.62
N TYR A 131 -5.72 -6.97 3.03
CA TYR A 131 -4.75 -6.42 4.00
C TYR A 131 -4.89 -7.02 5.39
N PHE A 132 -6.11 -7.32 5.84
CA PHE A 132 -6.33 -8.01 7.11
C PHE A 132 -5.67 -9.39 7.13
N ILE A 133 -5.89 -10.20 6.09
CA ILE A 133 -5.29 -11.53 5.95
C ILE A 133 -3.76 -11.43 5.90
N TYR A 134 -3.24 -10.46 5.13
CA TYR A 134 -1.82 -10.21 5.06
C TYR A 134 -1.21 -9.88 6.45
N GLN A 135 -1.84 -8.98 7.21
CA GLN A 135 -1.36 -8.60 8.54
C GLN A 135 -1.46 -9.76 9.54
N ASP A 136 -2.51 -10.57 9.48
CA ASP A 136 -2.66 -11.77 10.30
C ASP A 136 -1.52 -12.78 10.04
N HIS A 137 -1.20 -13.03 8.77
CA HIS A 137 -0.06 -13.85 8.39
C HIS A 137 1.27 -13.29 8.91
N ARG A 138 1.46 -11.98 8.82
CA ARG A 138 2.66 -11.33 9.32
C ARG A 138 2.80 -11.49 10.84
N ILE A 139 1.74 -11.22 11.58
CA ILE A 139 1.72 -11.38 13.05
C ILE A 139 2.07 -12.82 13.42
N LYS A 140 1.45 -13.81 12.78
CA LYS A 140 1.77 -15.23 12.99
C LYS A 140 3.25 -15.53 12.72
N ASN A 141 3.82 -15.00 11.66
CA ASN A 141 5.24 -15.19 11.34
C ASN A 141 6.17 -14.57 12.38
N ILE A 142 5.83 -13.39 12.93
CA ILE A 142 6.63 -12.73 13.97
C ILE A 142 6.71 -13.61 15.23
N TYR A 143 5.58 -14.24 15.63
CA TYR A 143 5.54 -15.06 16.83
C TYR A 143 5.98 -16.52 16.64
N ALA A 144 5.82 -17.08 15.44
CA ALA A 144 6.01 -18.50 15.18
C ALA A 144 7.36 -18.83 14.51
N ARG A 145 8.08 -17.83 13.98
CA ARG A 145 9.30 -18.04 13.21
C ARG A 145 10.50 -17.26 13.78
N THR A 146 11.67 -17.83 13.64
CA THR A 146 12.94 -17.14 13.93
C THR A 146 13.19 -16.02 12.91
N PRO A 147 14.05 -15.03 13.23
CA PRO A 147 14.44 -13.98 12.28
C PRO A 147 15.00 -14.53 10.96
N ALA A 148 15.80 -15.59 11.01
CA ALA A 148 16.37 -16.22 9.81
C ALA A 148 15.28 -16.87 8.92
N GLU A 149 14.31 -17.56 9.53
CA GLU A 149 13.18 -18.14 8.80
C GLU A 149 12.28 -17.05 8.18
N ARG A 150 12.04 -15.95 8.89
CA ARG A 150 11.29 -14.80 8.33
C ARG A 150 12.01 -14.18 7.14
N TYR A 151 13.32 -13.95 7.26
CA TYR A 151 14.14 -13.42 6.18
C TYR A 151 14.10 -14.29 4.93
N ASN A 152 14.21 -15.62 5.09
CA ASN A 152 14.16 -16.54 3.96
C ASN A 152 12.77 -16.66 3.32
N SER A 153 11.70 -16.60 4.12
CA SER A 153 10.33 -16.76 3.63
C SER A 153 9.71 -15.49 3.06
N ILE A 154 10.38 -14.35 3.14
CA ILE A 154 9.83 -13.07 2.62
C ILE A 154 9.56 -13.14 1.10
N THR A 155 10.31 -13.95 0.37
CA THR A 155 10.14 -14.17 -1.08
C THR A 155 8.84 -14.88 -1.43
N ASP A 156 8.21 -15.57 -0.49
CA ASP A 156 6.90 -16.22 -0.68
C ASP A 156 5.81 -15.16 -0.88
N VAL A 157 5.99 -13.98 -0.26
CA VAL A 157 5.05 -12.86 -0.33
C VAL A 157 5.49 -11.81 -1.35
N PHE A 158 6.80 -11.55 -1.43
CA PHE A 158 7.38 -10.53 -2.31
C PHE A 158 8.45 -11.16 -3.21
N PRO A 159 8.06 -11.66 -4.39
CA PRO A 159 9.00 -12.27 -5.32
C PRO A 159 10.18 -11.34 -5.66
N ASN A 160 11.39 -11.88 -5.65
CA ASN A 160 12.63 -11.15 -5.99
C ASN A 160 12.98 -9.97 -5.08
N ILE A 161 12.41 -9.87 -3.89
CA ILE A 161 12.63 -8.73 -2.99
C ILE A 161 14.10 -8.56 -2.60
N HIS A 162 14.85 -9.66 -2.41
CA HIS A 162 16.26 -9.62 -2.06
C HIS A 162 17.16 -8.96 -3.12
N ASN A 163 16.72 -8.94 -4.38
CA ASN A 163 17.44 -8.28 -5.48
C ASN A 163 17.03 -6.80 -5.65
N ARG A 164 15.96 -6.36 -5.00
CA ARG A 164 15.34 -5.04 -5.20
C ARG A 164 15.41 -4.15 -3.97
N VAL A 165 15.51 -4.73 -2.79
CA VAL A 165 15.45 -4.02 -1.50
C VAL A 165 16.76 -4.23 -0.75
N PRO A 166 17.37 -3.18 -0.18
CA PRO A 166 18.55 -3.28 0.66
C PRO A 166 18.31 -4.24 1.84
N GLN A 167 19.32 -5.06 2.15
CA GLN A 167 19.24 -6.11 3.17
C GLN A 167 18.79 -5.57 4.55
N HIS A 168 19.29 -4.40 4.96
CA HIS A 168 18.90 -3.80 6.25
C HIS A 168 17.40 -3.46 6.33
N MET A 169 16.78 -3.05 5.21
CA MET A 169 15.32 -2.80 5.17
C MET A 169 14.51 -4.09 5.26
N ILE A 170 15.02 -5.19 4.68
CA ILE A 170 14.41 -6.51 4.81
C ILE A 170 14.59 -7.03 6.23
N ALA A 171 15.76 -6.85 6.83
CA ALA A 171 16.04 -7.29 8.19
C ALA A 171 15.20 -6.55 9.24
N SER A 172 14.80 -5.30 8.95
CA SER A 172 13.91 -4.52 9.82
C SER A 172 12.43 -4.89 9.66
N TYR A 173 12.08 -5.70 8.66
CA TYR A 173 10.75 -6.22 8.41
C TYR A 173 10.47 -7.48 9.24
#